data_c35795ac320c0d12d32ccb8267296176
#
_entry.id   c35795ac320c0d12d32ccb8267296176
#
_cell.length_a   1.000
_cell.length_b   1.000
_cell.length_c   1.000
_cell.angle_alpha   90.00
_cell.angle_beta   90.00
_cell.angle_gamma   90.00
#
_symmetry.space_group_name_H-M   'P 1'
#
loop_
_entity.id
_entity.type
_entity.pdbx_description
1 polymer ?
#
loop_
_entity_poly.entity_id
_entity_poly.type
_entity_poly.pdbx_seq_one_letter_code
_entity_poly.pdbx_strand_id
1 'polypeptide(L)'
;ELAFEIAALGRELALADGERVAGYKIGLTAAAVRASYGHETPVHGYVLESTLAPSGGFIETRQLLNPMAEAEIAFIIGSPLDDPATTVQAVIEATESVAPALEIIDSRWSGGAASLPLLIADNTNAAAAVVGIPVRLPADIADATSLLTVGETQHPGSTDSVLGNPLESVAWLARHLASGGSGLKPGDVVLSGSMNVPVPL
;
A
#
# COMPACT_ATOMS: atom_id res chain seq x y z
N GLU A 1 20.35 -1.67 1.85
CA GLU A 1 20.41 -3.09 2.28
C GLU A 1 19.90 -3.22 3.71
N LEU A 2 20.58 -2.66 4.73
CA LEU A 2 20.21 -2.75 6.14
C LEU A 2 18.74 -2.37 6.44
N ALA A 3 18.17 -1.38 5.75
CA ALA A 3 16.79 -0.94 5.96
C ALA A 3 15.76 -2.05 5.60
N PHE A 4 16.02 -2.79 4.53
CA PHE A 4 15.19 -3.93 4.13
C PHE A 4 15.35 -5.10 5.11
N GLU A 5 16.54 -5.33 5.63
CA GLU A 5 16.78 -6.36 6.66
C GLU A 5 16.02 -6.03 7.95
N ILE A 6 16.00 -4.76 8.36
CA ILE A 6 15.22 -4.32 9.53
C ILE A 6 13.70 -4.53 9.30
N ALA A 7 13.18 -4.13 8.13
CA ALA A 7 11.78 -4.35 7.79
C ALA A 7 11.42 -5.85 7.75
N ALA A 8 12.30 -6.68 7.18
CA ALA A 8 12.12 -8.14 7.14
C ALA A 8 12.12 -8.74 8.55
N LEU A 9 13.04 -8.32 9.42
CA LEU A 9 13.09 -8.76 10.82
C LEU A 9 11.80 -8.36 11.56
N GLY A 10 11.29 -7.15 11.36
CA GLY A 10 10.02 -6.72 11.93
C GLY A 10 8.85 -7.62 11.51
N ARG A 11 8.82 -8.01 10.22
CA ARG A 11 7.85 -8.99 9.71
C ARG A 11 8.01 -10.37 10.36
N GLU A 12 9.23 -10.87 10.49
CA GLU A 12 9.50 -12.18 11.12
C GLU A 12 9.07 -12.19 12.60
N LEU A 13 9.32 -11.11 13.33
CA LEU A 13 8.88 -10.97 14.72
C LEU A 13 7.35 -10.98 14.82
N ALA A 14 6.65 -10.24 13.97
CA ALA A 14 5.18 -10.25 13.93
C ALA A 14 4.63 -11.66 13.65
N LEU A 15 5.22 -12.39 12.69
CA LEU A 15 4.82 -13.77 12.39
C LEU A 15 5.10 -14.72 13.57
N ALA A 16 6.21 -14.53 14.29
CA ALA A 16 6.53 -15.31 15.49
C ALA A 16 5.54 -15.06 16.63
N ASP A 17 4.98 -13.86 16.71
CA ASP A 17 3.92 -13.49 17.66
C ASP A 17 2.51 -13.95 17.23
N GLY A 18 2.42 -14.70 16.11
CA GLY A 18 1.17 -15.29 15.63
C GLY A 18 0.39 -14.41 14.64
N GLU A 19 0.93 -13.27 14.24
CA GLU A 19 0.36 -12.42 13.18
C GLU A 19 0.44 -13.12 11.82
N ARG A 20 -0.42 -12.68 10.89
CA ARG A 20 -0.40 -13.10 9.49
C ARG A 20 -0.29 -11.92 8.57
N VAL A 21 0.48 -12.07 7.50
CA VAL A 21 0.52 -11.10 6.41
C VAL A 21 -0.73 -11.26 5.57
N ALA A 22 -1.52 -10.21 5.47
CA ALA A 22 -2.71 -10.12 4.62
C ALA A 22 -2.39 -9.60 3.21
N GLY A 23 -1.20 -9.02 3.03
CA GLY A 23 -0.80 -8.48 1.75
C GLY A 23 0.25 -7.38 1.87
N TYR A 24 0.18 -6.41 0.99
CA TYR A 24 1.22 -5.38 0.84
C TYR A 24 0.62 -4.00 0.57
N LYS A 25 1.40 -2.95 0.85
CA LYS A 25 1.14 -1.58 0.45
C LYS A 25 2.29 -1.05 -0.39
N ILE A 26 2.03 -0.12 -1.30
CA ILE A 26 3.04 0.46 -2.18
C ILE A 26 3.15 1.95 -1.87
N GLY A 27 4.34 2.37 -1.46
CA GLY A 27 4.64 3.77 -1.16
C GLY A 27 5.49 4.43 -2.23
N LEU A 28 5.59 5.76 -2.17
CA LEU A 28 6.36 6.59 -3.10
C LEU A 28 5.87 6.44 -4.56
N THR A 29 4.57 6.27 -4.79
CA THR A 29 4.01 6.12 -6.14
C THR A 29 3.97 7.43 -6.92
N ALA A 30 3.83 8.58 -6.25
CA ALA A 30 3.89 9.89 -6.88
C ALA A 30 5.34 10.31 -7.19
N ALA A 31 5.61 10.75 -8.41
CA ALA A 31 6.95 11.11 -8.86
C ALA A 31 7.59 12.23 -8.00
N ALA A 32 6.81 13.23 -7.60
CA ALA A 32 7.28 14.33 -6.75
C ALA A 32 7.73 13.84 -5.36
N VAL A 33 7.02 12.85 -4.80
CA VAL A 33 7.37 12.26 -3.51
C VAL A 33 8.65 11.43 -3.64
N ARG A 34 8.80 10.60 -4.70
CA ARG A 34 10.07 9.89 -4.96
C ARG A 34 11.25 10.86 -5.06
N ALA A 35 11.08 11.94 -5.82
CA ALA A 35 12.12 12.95 -5.99
C ALA A 35 12.54 13.60 -4.67
N SER A 36 11.63 13.83 -3.72
CA SER A 36 11.94 14.41 -2.41
C SER A 36 12.82 13.48 -1.55
N TYR A 37 12.76 12.16 -1.78
CA TYR A 37 13.63 11.17 -1.17
C TYR A 37 14.90 10.88 -1.99
N GLY A 38 15.09 11.56 -3.15
CA GLY A 38 16.20 11.27 -4.06
C GLY A 38 16.17 9.86 -4.63
N HIS A 39 14.98 9.30 -4.85
CA HIS A 39 14.76 7.92 -5.27
C HIS A 39 13.90 7.85 -6.54
N GLU A 40 14.13 6.83 -7.37
CA GLU A 40 13.45 6.71 -8.67
C GLU A 40 12.33 5.66 -8.67
N THR A 41 12.42 4.66 -7.78
CA THR A 41 11.47 3.55 -7.73
C THR A 41 10.52 3.67 -6.54
N PRO A 42 9.33 3.07 -6.58
CA PRO A 42 8.48 2.89 -5.41
C PRO A 42 9.16 2.05 -4.33
N VAL A 43 8.55 2.01 -3.16
CA VAL A 43 8.89 1.11 -2.05
C VAL A 43 7.64 0.37 -1.62
N HIS A 44 7.79 -0.69 -0.82
CA HIS A 44 6.63 -1.42 -0.31
C HIS A 44 6.78 -1.71 1.18
N GLY A 45 5.65 -1.98 1.83
CA GLY A 45 5.55 -2.55 3.16
C GLY A 45 4.58 -3.73 3.15
N TYR A 46 4.61 -4.53 4.21
CA TYR A 46 3.63 -5.58 4.43
C TYR A 46 2.45 -5.04 5.26
N VAL A 47 1.28 -5.64 5.05
CA VAL A 47 0.05 -5.36 5.80
C VAL A 47 -0.31 -6.61 6.61
N LEU A 48 -0.59 -6.46 7.91
CA LEU A 48 -0.98 -7.56 8.78
C LEU A 48 -2.51 -7.70 8.82
N GLU A 49 -3.02 -8.92 9.02
CA GLU A 49 -4.46 -9.16 9.13
C GLU A 49 -5.09 -8.36 10.27
N SER A 50 -4.40 -8.26 11.41
CA SER A 50 -4.87 -7.51 12.59
C SER A 50 -5.02 -6.00 12.34
N THR A 51 -4.35 -5.47 11.30
CA THR A 51 -4.39 -4.04 10.95
C THR A 51 -5.40 -3.72 9.85
N LEU A 52 -6.10 -4.73 9.31
CA LEU A 52 -7.16 -4.55 8.33
C LEU A 52 -8.54 -4.46 9.01
N ALA A 53 -9.32 -3.46 8.63
CA ALA A 53 -10.72 -3.34 9.01
C ALA A 53 -11.63 -3.30 7.77
N PRO A 54 -12.84 -3.83 7.84
CA PRO A 54 -13.83 -3.70 6.77
C PRO A 54 -14.43 -2.28 6.75
N SER A 55 -15.10 -1.93 5.65
CA SER A 55 -15.87 -0.68 5.54
C SER A 55 -16.88 -0.54 6.70
N GLY A 56 -16.92 0.66 7.29
CA GLY A 56 -17.67 0.91 8.51
C GLY A 56 -16.98 0.41 9.79
N GLY A 57 -15.78 -0.15 9.65
CA GLY A 57 -14.94 -0.56 10.76
C GLY A 57 -14.35 0.63 11.53
N PHE A 58 -13.63 0.32 12.58
CA PHE A 58 -13.06 1.28 13.51
C PHE A 58 -11.54 1.04 13.61
N ILE A 59 -10.76 2.10 13.51
CA ILE A 59 -9.31 2.09 13.74
C ILE A 59 -9.00 2.90 15.01
N GLU A 60 -8.37 2.26 15.99
CA GLU A 60 -7.96 2.91 17.24
C GLU A 60 -6.68 3.73 17.01
N THR A 61 -6.81 5.04 16.98
CA THR A 61 -5.68 5.96 16.69
C THR A 61 -4.86 6.36 17.91
N ARG A 62 -5.30 6.05 19.14
CA ARG A 62 -4.60 6.48 20.37
C ARG A 62 -3.18 5.92 20.53
N GLN A 63 -2.89 4.81 19.84
CA GLN A 63 -1.57 4.17 19.86
C GLN A 63 -0.68 4.65 18.70
N LEU A 64 -1.21 5.47 17.81
CA LEU A 64 -0.50 6.05 16.69
C LEU A 64 0.12 7.39 17.10
N LEU A 65 1.24 7.75 16.46
CA LEU A 65 2.02 8.95 16.83
C LEU A 65 1.57 10.19 16.04
N ASN A 66 1.48 10.06 14.72
CA ASN A 66 1.06 11.11 13.79
C ASN A 66 0.29 10.49 12.61
N PRO A 67 -0.89 9.90 12.86
CA PRO A 67 -1.62 9.18 11.83
C PRO A 67 -2.09 10.11 10.73
N MET A 68 -1.94 9.65 9.49
CA MET A 68 -2.48 10.31 8.30
C MET A 68 -3.29 9.32 7.46
N ALA A 69 -4.33 9.80 6.80
CA ALA A 69 -5.17 9.01 5.91
C ALA A 69 -4.80 9.24 4.44
N GLU A 70 -4.80 8.16 3.68
CA GLU A 70 -4.60 8.11 2.23
C GLU A 70 -5.75 7.35 1.58
N ALA A 71 -6.34 7.94 0.52
CA ALA A 71 -7.32 7.23 -0.30
C ALA A 71 -6.57 6.39 -1.34
N GLU A 72 -6.93 5.11 -1.43
CA GLU A 72 -6.26 4.13 -2.28
C GLU A 72 -7.26 3.20 -2.98
N ILE A 73 -6.72 2.37 -3.87
CA ILE A 73 -7.42 1.20 -4.42
C ILE A 73 -6.75 -0.05 -3.83
N ALA A 74 -7.54 -0.90 -3.19
CA ALA A 74 -7.11 -2.23 -2.79
C ALA A 74 -7.39 -3.22 -3.94
N PHE A 75 -6.37 -3.96 -4.36
CA PHE A 75 -6.48 -5.09 -5.28
C PHE A 75 -6.50 -6.38 -4.47
N ILE A 76 -7.50 -7.21 -4.67
CA ILE A 76 -7.60 -8.55 -4.11
C ILE A 76 -7.10 -9.53 -5.18
N ILE A 77 -6.03 -10.22 -4.88
CA ILE A 77 -5.36 -11.13 -5.82
C ILE A 77 -6.08 -12.48 -5.84
N GLY A 78 -6.45 -12.95 -7.03
CA GLY A 78 -7.14 -14.23 -7.23
C GLY A 78 -6.25 -15.35 -7.75
N SER A 79 -5.12 -15.00 -8.37
CA SER A 79 -4.15 -15.96 -8.91
C SER A 79 -2.72 -15.51 -8.62
N PRO A 80 -1.74 -16.43 -8.51
CA PRO A 80 -0.35 -16.07 -8.19
C PRO A 80 0.26 -15.10 -9.22
N LEU A 81 1.08 -14.15 -8.73
CA LEU A 81 1.93 -13.27 -9.53
C LEU A 81 3.35 -13.37 -8.98
N ASP A 82 4.15 -14.27 -9.55
CA ASP A 82 5.50 -14.64 -9.11
C ASP A 82 6.54 -14.61 -10.24
N ASP A 83 6.16 -14.00 -11.39
CA ASP A 83 7.05 -13.81 -12.54
C ASP A 83 7.76 -12.44 -12.45
N PRO A 84 9.13 -12.40 -12.50
CA PRO A 84 9.87 -11.13 -12.58
C PRO A 84 9.55 -10.29 -13.82
N ALA A 85 8.87 -10.86 -14.82
CA ALA A 85 8.40 -10.16 -16.02
C ALA A 85 6.88 -9.88 -15.99
N THR A 86 6.23 -9.92 -14.82
CA THR A 86 4.80 -9.65 -14.66
C THR A 86 4.39 -8.35 -15.37
N THR A 87 3.40 -8.47 -16.26
CA THR A 87 2.84 -7.36 -17.03
C THR A 87 1.57 -6.83 -16.40
N VAL A 88 1.12 -5.64 -16.83
CA VAL A 88 -0.22 -5.10 -16.46
C VAL A 88 -1.34 -6.09 -16.87
N GLN A 89 -1.23 -6.74 -18.03
CA GLN A 89 -2.22 -7.71 -18.47
C GLN A 89 -2.30 -8.91 -17.52
N ALA A 90 -1.16 -9.41 -17.03
CA ALA A 90 -1.13 -10.47 -16.02
C ALA A 90 -1.78 -10.03 -14.70
N VAL A 91 -1.58 -8.77 -14.28
CA VAL A 91 -2.26 -8.20 -13.10
C VAL A 91 -3.78 -8.17 -13.31
N ILE A 92 -4.27 -7.74 -14.49
CA ILE A 92 -5.70 -7.72 -14.79
C ILE A 92 -6.29 -9.14 -14.68
N GLU A 93 -5.61 -10.14 -15.24
CA GLU A 93 -6.06 -11.54 -15.23
C GLU A 93 -6.00 -12.18 -13.83
N ALA A 94 -5.03 -11.78 -13.02
CA ALA A 94 -4.84 -12.29 -11.66
C ALA A 94 -5.69 -11.57 -10.60
N THR A 95 -6.25 -10.40 -10.91
CA THR A 95 -7.07 -9.64 -9.97
C THR A 95 -8.47 -10.26 -9.86
N GLU A 96 -8.83 -10.72 -8.68
CA GLU A 96 -10.18 -11.22 -8.37
C GLU A 96 -11.18 -10.06 -8.29
N SER A 97 -10.82 -9.03 -7.55
CA SER A 97 -11.66 -7.85 -7.33
C SER A 97 -10.83 -6.66 -6.89
N VAL A 98 -11.43 -5.47 -6.90
CA VAL A 98 -10.85 -4.25 -6.34
C VAL A 98 -11.83 -3.61 -5.37
N ALA A 99 -11.33 -2.83 -4.43
CA ALA A 99 -12.16 -2.07 -3.50
C ALA A 99 -11.58 -0.67 -3.27
N PRO A 100 -12.40 0.35 -2.98
CA PRO A 100 -11.87 1.57 -2.40
C PRO A 100 -11.25 1.24 -1.05
N ALA A 101 -10.15 1.90 -0.72
CA ALA A 101 -9.47 1.69 0.55
C ALA A 101 -9.03 3.02 1.17
N LEU A 102 -8.86 3.00 2.49
CA LEU A 102 -8.17 4.03 3.24
C LEU A 102 -6.96 3.37 3.89
N GLU A 103 -5.76 3.80 3.53
CA GLU A 103 -4.58 3.47 4.31
C GLU A 103 -4.41 4.50 5.42
N ILE A 104 -4.08 4.03 6.60
CA ILE A 104 -3.62 4.86 7.72
C ILE A 104 -2.12 4.63 7.84
N ILE A 105 -1.37 5.65 7.49
CA ILE A 105 0.08 5.66 7.68
C ILE A 105 0.44 6.32 9.00
N ASP A 106 1.48 5.81 9.66
CA ASP A 106 2.04 6.38 10.88
C ASP A 106 3.52 6.05 10.97
N SER A 107 4.33 7.03 11.29
CA SER A 107 5.77 6.81 11.45
C SER A 107 6.12 6.54 12.90
N ARG A 108 6.90 5.47 13.15
CA ARG A 108 7.48 5.18 14.47
C ARG A 108 8.69 6.06 14.79
N TRP A 109 9.12 6.88 13.81
CA TRP A 109 10.19 7.87 14.01
C TRP A 109 9.63 9.19 14.51
N SER A 110 10.22 9.75 15.54
CA SER A 110 9.88 11.10 16.01
C SER A 110 10.12 12.13 14.90
N GLY A 111 9.06 12.84 14.51
CA GLY A 111 9.11 13.81 13.40
C GLY A 111 9.01 13.20 12.01
N GLY A 112 8.70 11.90 11.89
CA GLY A 112 8.56 11.19 10.62
C GLY A 112 9.87 10.60 10.09
N ALA A 113 9.78 9.85 8.99
CA ALA A 113 10.93 9.23 8.34
C ALA A 113 11.72 10.26 7.53
N ALA A 114 12.79 10.80 8.11
CA ALA A 114 13.60 11.86 7.52
C ALA A 114 14.46 11.39 6.31
N SER A 115 14.48 10.11 5.99
CA SER A 115 15.23 9.55 4.86
C SER A 115 14.59 8.27 4.36
N LEU A 116 14.91 7.89 3.12
CA LEU A 116 14.43 6.64 2.51
C LEU A 116 14.77 5.39 3.34
N PRO A 117 16.01 5.20 3.87
CA PRO A 117 16.30 4.06 4.73
C PRO A 117 15.42 4.00 5.99
N LEU A 118 15.10 5.14 6.61
CA LEU A 118 14.22 5.19 7.77
C LEU A 118 12.77 4.82 7.38
N LEU A 119 12.29 5.28 6.23
CA LEU A 119 10.97 4.94 5.71
C LEU A 119 10.84 3.43 5.47
N ILE A 120 11.83 2.82 4.80
CA ILE A 120 11.83 1.38 4.50
C ILE A 120 11.91 0.56 5.80
N ALA A 121 12.84 0.91 6.72
CA ALA A 121 12.99 0.22 8.00
C ALA A 121 11.72 0.27 8.86
N ASP A 122 10.90 1.30 8.66
CA ASP A 122 9.61 1.51 9.33
C ASP A 122 8.42 0.89 8.56
N ASN A 123 8.69 -0.17 7.79
CA ASN A 123 7.67 -0.85 6.98
C ASN A 123 6.88 0.14 6.10
N THR A 124 7.56 1.13 5.54
CA THR A 124 6.96 2.18 4.70
C THR A 124 5.78 2.90 5.39
N ASN A 125 5.91 3.13 6.71
CA ASN A 125 4.91 3.75 7.58
C ASN A 125 3.55 3.02 7.63
N ALA A 126 3.45 1.77 7.21
CA ALA A 126 2.20 1.00 7.30
C ALA A 126 1.74 0.89 8.76
N ALA A 127 0.51 1.30 9.04
CA ALA A 127 -0.10 1.21 10.37
C ALA A 127 -1.43 0.46 10.35
N ALA A 128 -2.39 0.86 9.52
CA ALA A 128 -3.67 0.18 9.38
C ALA A 128 -4.30 0.45 8.01
N ALA A 129 -5.33 -0.30 7.64
CA ALA A 129 -6.15 0.04 6.49
C ALA A 129 -7.62 -0.36 6.69
N VAL A 130 -8.51 0.39 6.02
CA VAL A 130 -9.92 0.05 5.88
C VAL A 130 -10.17 -0.33 4.42
N VAL A 131 -10.65 -1.54 4.19
CA VAL A 131 -10.96 -2.03 2.84
C VAL A 131 -12.48 -1.98 2.64
N GLY A 132 -12.90 -1.32 1.57
CA GLY A 132 -14.29 -1.16 1.18
C GLY A 132 -14.92 -2.44 0.63
N ILE A 133 -16.11 -2.30 0.06
CA ILE A 133 -16.83 -3.42 -0.55
C ILE A 133 -16.16 -3.75 -1.89
N PRO A 134 -15.69 -4.99 -2.08
CA PRO A 134 -15.07 -5.40 -3.33
C PRO A 134 -16.04 -5.36 -4.52
N VAL A 135 -15.53 -4.92 -5.64
CA VAL A 135 -16.23 -4.93 -6.94
C VAL A 135 -15.33 -5.54 -8.02
N ARG A 136 -15.93 -5.97 -9.12
CA ARG A 136 -15.14 -6.42 -10.26
C ARG A 136 -14.24 -5.28 -10.76
N LEU A 137 -13.02 -5.63 -11.20
CA LEU A 137 -12.08 -4.66 -11.76
C LEU A 137 -12.72 -3.85 -12.90
N PRO A 138 -12.86 -2.52 -12.76
CA PRO A 138 -13.39 -1.66 -13.82
C PRO A 138 -12.38 -1.53 -14.97
N ALA A 139 -12.89 -1.43 -16.20
CA ALA A 139 -12.03 -1.27 -17.39
C ALA A 139 -11.29 0.09 -17.41
N ASP A 140 -11.85 1.09 -16.77
CA ASP A 140 -11.36 2.47 -16.67
C ASP A 140 -10.66 2.77 -15.34
N ILE A 141 -10.19 1.73 -14.62
CA ILE A 141 -9.53 1.88 -13.31
C ILE A 141 -8.33 2.84 -13.35
N ALA A 142 -7.68 2.98 -14.50
CA ALA A 142 -6.56 3.90 -14.68
C ALA A 142 -6.97 5.38 -14.60
N ASP A 143 -8.23 5.70 -14.85
CA ASP A 143 -8.78 7.06 -14.83
C ASP A 143 -9.61 7.33 -13.55
N ALA A 144 -9.48 6.48 -12.54
CA ALA A 144 -10.27 6.60 -11.32
C ALA A 144 -9.87 7.85 -10.51
N THR A 145 -10.87 8.45 -9.88
CA THR A 145 -10.69 9.57 -8.95
C THR A 145 -11.19 9.22 -7.57
N SER A 146 -10.68 9.89 -6.55
CA SER A 146 -11.13 9.74 -5.17
C SER A 146 -11.53 11.08 -4.56
N LEU A 147 -12.34 11.02 -3.53
CA LEU A 147 -12.66 12.16 -2.68
C LEU A 147 -12.59 11.69 -1.22
N LEU A 148 -11.45 11.95 -0.57
CA LEU A 148 -11.29 11.70 0.85
C LEU A 148 -11.89 12.87 1.63
N THR A 149 -12.76 12.57 2.59
CA THR A 149 -13.34 13.58 3.48
C THR A 149 -12.89 13.32 4.91
N VAL A 150 -12.26 14.31 5.53
CA VAL A 150 -11.88 14.30 6.95
C VAL A 150 -12.54 15.47 7.65
N GLY A 151 -13.44 15.19 8.58
CA GLY A 151 -14.33 16.20 9.13
C GLY A 151 -15.19 16.81 8.03
N GLU A 152 -15.07 18.14 7.82
CA GLU A 152 -15.79 18.89 6.77
C GLU A 152 -14.93 19.15 5.54
N THR A 153 -13.65 18.78 5.56
CA THR A 153 -12.69 19.07 4.48
C THR A 153 -12.60 17.92 3.48
N GLN A 154 -12.66 18.26 2.22
CA GLN A 154 -12.57 17.34 1.10
C GLN A 154 -11.21 17.41 0.42
N HIS A 155 -10.60 16.25 0.16
CA HIS A 155 -9.30 16.08 -0.46
C HIS A 155 -9.46 15.24 -1.73
N PRO A 156 -9.48 15.87 -2.92
CA PRO A 156 -9.56 15.12 -4.17
C PRO A 156 -8.27 14.36 -4.45
N GLY A 157 -8.39 13.24 -5.14
CA GLY A 157 -7.28 12.41 -5.57
C GLY A 157 -7.52 11.79 -6.95
N SER A 158 -6.44 11.28 -7.54
CA SER A 158 -6.45 10.65 -8.86
C SER A 158 -5.42 9.54 -8.93
N THR A 159 -5.71 8.52 -9.71
CA THR A 159 -4.77 7.44 -10.05
C THR A 159 -3.53 7.93 -10.79
N ASP A 160 -3.51 9.15 -11.34
CA ASP A 160 -2.30 9.79 -11.89
C ASP A 160 -1.14 9.80 -10.87
N SER A 161 -1.46 9.92 -9.57
CA SER A 161 -0.49 9.88 -8.48
C SER A 161 0.06 8.46 -8.21
N VAL A 162 -0.60 7.43 -8.76
CA VAL A 162 -0.29 6.02 -8.53
C VAL A 162 0.48 5.46 -9.73
N LEU A 163 1.71 5.92 -9.94
CA LEU A 163 2.55 5.60 -11.11
C LEU A 163 1.87 5.89 -12.46
N GLY A 164 0.87 6.77 -12.49
CA GLY A 164 0.03 7.04 -13.65
C GLY A 164 -1.01 5.97 -13.98
N ASN A 165 -0.93 4.81 -13.32
CA ASN A 165 -1.88 3.71 -13.46
C ASN A 165 -1.72 2.73 -12.28
N PRO A 166 -2.75 2.47 -11.46
CA PRO A 166 -2.66 1.59 -10.31
C PRO A 166 -2.31 0.13 -10.68
N LEU A 167 -2.62 -0.31 -11.89
CA LEU A 167 -2.21 -1.63 -12.40
C LEU A 167 -0.69 -1.73 -12.56
N GLU A 168 -0.02 -0.64 -12.97
CA GLU A 168 1.45 -0.59 -13.03
C GLU A 168 2.08 -0.63 -11.64
N SER A 169 1.43 -0.06 -10.64
CA SER A 169 1.88 -0.14 -9.25
C SER A 169 1.89 -1.58 -8.77
N VAL A 170 0.80 -2.32 -8.98
CA VAL A 170 0.72 -3.75 -8.64
C VAL A 170 1.70 -4.60 -9.45
N ALA A 171 1.85 -4.32 -10.76
CA ALA A 171 2.82 -5.03 -11.62
C ALA A 171 4.26 -4.79 -11.16
N TRP A 172 4.59 -3.55 -10.76
CA TRP A 172 5.88 -3.22 -10.16
C TRP A 172 6.13 -4.06 -8.89
N LEU A 173 5.16 -4.11 -7.98
CA LEU A 173 5.27 -4.90 -6.74
C LEU A 173 5.48 -6.37 -7.04
N ALA A 174 4.68 -6.95 -7.93
CA ALA A 174 4.79 -8.35 -8.33
C ALA A 174 6.19 -8.69 -8.86
N ARG A 175 6.71 -7.87 -9.80
CA ARG A 175 8.08 -8.00 -10.33
C ARG A 175 9.14 -7.88 -9.24
N HIS A 176 8.96 -6.93 -8.32
CA HIS A 176 9.91 -6.69 -7.22
C HIS A 176 9.97 -7.88 -6.26
N LEU A 177 8.81 -8.41 -5.83
CA LEU A 177 8.73 -9.59 -4.97
C LEU A 177 9.28 -10.84 -5.66
N ALA A 178 8.94 -11.06 -6.93
CA ALA A 178 9.43 -12.19 -7.72
C ALA A 178 10.95 -12.16 -7.89
N SER A 179 11.54 -10.98 -8.11
CA SER A 179 13.00 -10.81 -8.17
C SER A 179 13.69 -11.13 -6.84
N GLY A 180 12.98 -11.01 -5.71
CA GLY A 180 13.41 -11.42 -4.38
C GLY A 180 13.10 -12.90 -4.04
N GLY A 181 12.59 -13.70 -4.99
CA GLY A 181 12.27 -15.12 -4.79
C GLY A 181 10.92 -15.36 -4.08
N SER A 182 10.02 -14.36 -4.07
CA SER A 182 8.66 -14.49 -3.55
C SER A 182 7.63 -14.07 -4.59
N GLY A 183 6.38 -13.78 -4.21
CA GLY A 183 5.35 -13.33 -5.13
C GLY A 183 4.06 -13.01 -4.41
N LEU A 184 3.10 -12.42 -5.12
CA LEU A 184 1.75 -12.24 -4.64
C LEU A 184 0.97 -13.56 -4.74
N LYS A 185 0.10 -13.81 -3.78
CA LYS A 185 -0.67 -15.05 -3.64
C LYS A 185 -2.17 -14.76 -3.69
N PRO A 186 -2.99 -15.76 -4.05
CA PRO A 186 -4.44 -15.64 -3.92
C PRO A 186 -4.84 -15.24 -2.50
N GLY A 187 -5.70 -14.24 -2.39
CA GLY A 187 -6.14 -13.64 -1.14
C GLY A 187 -5.31 -12.46 -0.65
N ASP A 188 -4.12 -12.23 -1.21
CA ASP A 188 -3.34 -11.03 -0.85
C ASP A 188 -4.11 -9.76 -1.21
N VAL A 189 -4.11 -8.80 -0.28
CA VAL A 189 -4.62 -7.44 -0.48
C VAL A 189 -3.46 -6.53 -0.81
N VAL A 190 -3.50 -5.87 -1.95
CA VAL A 190 -2.47 -4.92 -2.37
C VAL A 190 -3.04 -3.51 -2.39
N LEU A 191 -2.57 -2.65 -1.50
CA LEU A 191 -2.86 -1.23 -1.50
C LEU A 191 -1.97 -0.54 -2.55
N SER A 192 -2.61 0.11 -3.52
CA SER A 192 -1.96 0.53 -4.78
C SER A 192 -1.02 1.73 -4.66
N GLY A 193 -1.13 2.49 -3.60
CA GLY A 193 -0.49 3.78 -3.39
C GLY A 193 -1.50 4.92 -3.36
N SER A 194 -1.13 6.00 -2.71
CA SER A 194 -2.02 7.11 -2.41
C SER A 194 -2.45 7.88 -3.67
N MET A 195 -3.75 8.11 -3.80
CA MET A 195 -4.37 8.93 -4.83
C MET A 195 -4.37 10.43 -4.46
N ASN A 196 -4.18 10.77 -3.19
CA ASN A 196 -4.16 12.14 -2.66
C ASN A 196 -2.92 12.38 -1.80
N VAL A 197 -2.68 13.63 -1.44
CA VAL A 197 -1.68 13.97 -0.41
C VAL A 197 -2.18 13.43 0.94
N PRO A 198 -1.33 12.77 1.74
CA PRO A 198 -1.71 12.26 3.06
C PRO A 198 -2.35 13.35 3.92
N VAL A 199 -3.46 13.02 4.58
CA VAL A 199 -4.26 13.96 5.39
C VAL A 199 -4.14 13.61 6.86
N PRO A 200 -3.68 14.52 7.75
CA PRO A 200 -3.62 14.28 9.18
C PRO A 200 -5.00 13.94 9.78
N LEU A 201 -5.01 13.01 10.75
CA LEU A 201 -6.21 12.56 11.48
C LEU A 201 -6.26 13.13 12.90
#